data_f783cd06bb5d45bf58dea32bbb993449
#
_entry.id   f783cd06bb5d45bf58dea32bbb993449
#
_cell.length_a   1.000
_cell.length_b   1.000
_cell.length_c   1.000
_cell.angle_alpha   90.00
_cell.angle_beta   90.00
_cell.angle_gamma   90.00
#
_symmetry.space_group_name_H-M   'P 1'
#
loop_
_entity.id
_entity.type
_entity.pdbx_description
1 polymer ?
#
loop_
_entity_poly.entity_id
_entity_poly.type
_entity_poly.pdbx_seq_one_letter_code
_entity_poly.pdbx_strand_id
1 'polypeptide(L)'
;MAKKLDSIVELAAQKTREISANSGNYMAFLTTAAHNFKYNFRDQLLIYAQKPDATACAQIDFWNKHGRYVNQGTRGIALLVDTDRGYKLRYVFDMSDTNSRQGRTIPIWKMEPRYEDTVIEALENSYGEFPDRSGLAACLLETAKVIVEDNFGDYLTELRGIKEGSLLEELDDLSTEAWFKGLVESSVAFIMLTRCGIDPMDYFSGEDFAHVYDFDTPETLSILGGAVSDIAEMPLREIASTVLSLYR
;
A
#
# COMPACT_ATOMS: atom_id res chain seq x y z
N MET A 1 -15.08 -19.55 16.98
CA MET A 1 -14.57 -19.06 15.67
C MET A 1 -15.42 -17.89 15.15
N ALA A 2 -16.74 -17.96 15.13
CA ALA A 2 -17.61 -16.86 14.67
C ALA A 2 -17.29 -15.51 15.32
N LYS A 3 -17.29 -15.42 16.66
CA LYS A 3 -16.99 -14.16 17.39
C LYS A 3 -15.66 -13.50 17.01
N LYS A 4 -14.63 -14.28 16.64
CA LYS A 4 -13.33 -13.72 16.23
C LYS A 4 -13.40 -13.18 14.79
N LEU A 5 -14.11 -13.86 13.91
CA LEU A 5 -14.34 -13.38 12.54
C LEU A 5 -15.11 -12.06 12.57
N ASP A 6 -16.21 -12.00 13.33
CA ASP A 6 -17.03 -10.79 13.48
C ASP A 6 -16.19 -9.62 14.01
N SER A 7 -15.33 -9.89 15.02
CA SER A 7 -14.41 -8.86 15.56
C SER A 7 -13.40 -8.35 14.53
N ILE A 8 -12.93 -9.17 13.58
CA ILE A 8 -12.00 -8.72 12.53
C ILE A 8 -12.72 -7.92 11.45
N VAL A 9 -13.94 -8.31 11.09
CA VAL A 9 -14.80 -7.53 10.19
C VAL A 9 -15.10 -6.14 10.79
N GLU A 10 -15.44 -6.12 12.08
CA GLU A 10 -15.73 -4.88 12.81
C GLU A 10 -14.47 -3.99 12.93
N LEU A 11 -13.29 -4.60 13.17
CA LEU A 11 -12.01 -3.90 13.17
C LEU A 11 -11.69 -3.27 11.81
N ALA A 12 -11.92 -3.98 10.70
CA ALA A 12 -11.74 -3.45 9.36
C ALA A 12 -12.64 -2.22 9.14
N ALA A 13 -13.93 -2.33 9.45
CA ALA A 13 -14.88 -1.23 9.30
C ALA A 13 -14.55 -0.01 10.20
N GLN A 14 -14.04 -0.25 11.42
CA GLN A 14 -13.57 0.82 12.30
C GLN A 14 -12.35 1.52 11.71
N LYS A 15 -11.35 0.76 11.25
CA LYS A 15 -10.12 1.32 10.69
C LYS A 15 -10.35 2.06 9.38
N THR A 16 -11.29 1.60 8.54
CA THR A 16 -11.73 2.33 7.35
C THR A 16 -12.13 3.76 7.71
N ARG A 17 -13.04 3.93 8.69
CA ARG A 17 -13.47 5.26 9.16
C ARG A 17 -12.33 6.06 9.81
N GLU A 18 -11.40 5.40 10.50
CA GLU A 18 -10.29 6.07 11.18
C GLU A 18 -9.28 6.64 10.18
N ILE A 19 -8.91 5.91 9.13
CA ILE A 19 -7.92 6.38 8.15
C ILE A 19 -8.48 7.47 7.24
N SER A 20 -9.79 7.48 6.93
CA SER A 20 -10.41 8.56 6.14
C SER A 20 -10.73 9.81 6.97
N ALA A 21 -10.67 9.74 8.31
CA ALA A 21 -11.06 10.87 9.16
C ALA A 21 -10.16 12.10 9.03
N ASN A 22 -8.90 11.94 8.65
CA ASN A 22 -7.95 13.03 8.40
C ASN A 22 -6.69 12.53 7.68
N SER A 23 -5.97 13.47 7.05
CA SER A 23 -4.74 13.20 6.30
C SER A 23 -3.62 12.55 7.13
N GLY A 24 -3.49 12.90 8.42
CA GLY A 24 -2.46 12.31 9.29
C GLY A 24 -2.65 10.81 9.51
N ASN A 25 -3.89 10.37 9.77
CA ASN A 25 -4.21 8.95 9.91
C ASN A 25 -4.00 8.19 8.59
N TYR A 26 -4.34 8.85 7.47
CA TYR A 26 -4.16 8.25 6.14
C TYR A 26 -2.69 8.08 5.80
N MET A 27 -1.85 9.08 5.99
CA MET A 27 -0.40 9.00 5.79
C MET A 27 0.26 7.94 6.67
N ALA A 28 -0.19 7.80 7.94
CA ALA A 28 0.29 6.72 8.82
C ALA A 28 -0.07 5.33 8.27
N PHE A 29 -1.27 5.16 7.71
CA PHE A 29 -1.65 3.95 6.99
C PHE A 29 -0.77 3.72 5.75
N LEU A 30 -0.56 4.73 4.90
CA LEU A 30 0.28 4.62 3.69
C LEU A 30 1.72 4.19 4.03
N THR A 31 2.27 4.62 5.16
CA THR A 31 3.59 4.19 5.64
C THR A 31 3.65 2.69 5.87
N THR A 32 2.63 2.09 6.51
CA THR A 32 2.56 0.64 6.70
C THR A 32 2.29 -0.09 5.39
N ALA A 33 1.43 0.46 4.53
CA ALA A 33 1.10 -0.07 3.21
C ALA A 33 2.35 -0.17 2.32
N ALA A 34 3.23 0.83 2.35
CA ALA A 34 4.49 0.86 1.60
C ALA A 34 5.37 -0.38 1.86
N HIS A 35 5.46 -0.81 3.10
CA HIS A 35 6.22 -2.00 3.49
C HIS A 35 5.51 -3.31 3.12
N ASN A 36 4.19 -3.26 3.02
CA ASN A 36 3.31 -4.39 2.75
C ASN A 36 2.61 -4.27 1.37
N PHE A 37 3.25 -3.63 0.40
CA PHE A 37 2.71 -3.27 -0.92
C PHE A 37 2.21 -4.47 -1.76
N LYS A 38 2.59 -5.70 -1.42
CA LYS A 38 2.12 -6.94 -2.10
C LYS A 38 0.76 -7.44 -1.61
N TYR A 39 0.18 -6.77 -0.64
CA TYR A 39 -1.16 -7.05 -0.14
C TYR A 39 -2.15 -6.06 -0.75
N ASN A 40 -3.38 -6.53 -1.00
CA ASN A 40 -4.46 -5.64 -1.41
C ASN A 40 -4.84 -4.68 -0.27
N PHE A 41 -5.60 -3.64 -0.59
CA PHE A 41 -6.00 -2.61 0.37
C PHE A 41 -6.59 -3.16 1.68
N ARG A 42 -7.55 -4.10 1.60
CA ARG A 42 -8.20 -4.67 2.79
C ARG A 42 -7.19 -5.40 3.70
N ASP A 43 -6.28 -6.14 3.12
CA ASP A 43 -5.24 -6.85 3.88
C ASP A 43 -4.23 -5.85 4.47
N GLN A 44 -3.82 -4.81 3.73
CA GLN A 44 -2.97 -3.72 4.23
C GLN A 44 -3.62 -2.99 5.42
N LEU A 45 -4.93 -2.69 5.31
CA LEU A 45 -5.70 -2.07 6.38
C LEU A 45 -5.75 -2.93 7.64
N LEU A 46 -5.96 -4.24 7.49
CA LEU A 46 -5.98 -5.18 8.62
C LEU A 46 -4.58 -5.39 9.22
N ILE A 47 -3.52 -5.35 8.42
CA ILE A 47 -2.14 -5.35 8.90
C ILE A 47 -1.90 -4.09 9.73
N TYR A 48 -2.18 -2.92 9.18
CA TYR A 48 -2.04 -1.64 9.88
C TYR A 48 -2.84 -1.61 11.19
N ALA A 49 -4.09 -2.07 11.18
CA ALA A 49 -4.95 -2.10 12.34
C ALA A 49 -4.41 -2.94 13.51
N GLN A 50 -3.66 -4.01 13.21
CA GLN A 50 -3.18 -4.96 14.22
C GLN A 50 -1.69 -4.79 14.53
N LYS A 51 -0.90 -4.24 13.59
CA LYS A 51 0.53 -4.01 13.72
C LYS A 51 0.96 -2.84 12.81
N PRO A 52 0.79 -1.57 13.26
CA PRO A 52 1.10 -0.38 12.45
C PRO A 52 2.56 -0.29 12.01
N ASP A 53 3.48 -0.90 12.74
CA ASP A 53 4.92 -0.96 12.48
C ASP A 53 5.36 -2.20 11.67
N ALA A 54 4.42 -2.94 11.07
CA ALA A 54 4.73 -4.12 10.28
C ALA A 54 5.58 -3.79 9.05
N THR A 55 6.67 -4.53 8.87
CA THR A 55 7.65 -4.27 7.80
C THR A 55 7.68 -5.33 6.71
N ALA A 56 7.29 -6.57 7.02
CA ALA A 56 7.23 -7.67 6.05
C ALA A 56 6.38 -8.81 6.59
N CYS A 57 5.16 -8.89 6.15
CA CYS A 57 4.23 -9.92 6.58
C CYS A 57 4.23 -11.11 5.63
N ALA A 58 4.16 -12.34 6.20
CA ALA A 58 3.94 -13.56 5.44
C ALA A 58 3.32 -14.66 6.31
N GLN A 59 2.78 -15.70 5.64
CA GLN A 59 2.26 -16.89 6.33
C GLN A 59 3.37 -17.69 6.99
N ILE A 60 3.03 -18.47 8.02
CA ILE A 60 4.00 -19.28 8.78
C ILE A 60 4.78 -20.26 7.89
N ASP A 61 4.14 -20.84 6.88
CA ASP A 61 4.78 -21.76 5.94
C ASP A 61 5.88 -21.08 5.10
N PHE A 62 5.65 -19.83 4.71
CA PHE A 62 6.68 -19.02 4.05
C PHE A 62 7.89 -18.83 4.96
N TRP A 63 7.68 -18.44 6.21
CA TRP A 63 8.76 -18.25 7.17
C TRP A 63 9.54 -19.54 7.42
N ASN A 64 8.84 -20.65 7.65
CA ASN A 64 9.45 -21.96 7.88
C ASN A 64 10.30 -22.41 6.69
N LYS A 65 9.80 -22.23 5.46
CA LYS A 65 10.53 -22.56 4.22
C LYS A 65 11.84 -21.79 4.09
N HIS A 66 11.87 -20.57 4.64
CA HIS A 66 13.08 -19.72 4.62
C HIS A 66 13.93 -19.84 5.89
N GLY A 67 13.67 -20.84 6.73
CA GLY A 67 14.45 -21.11 7.95
C GLY A 67 14.22 -20.09 9.07
N ARG A 68 13.10 -19.38 9.04
CA ARG A 68 12.63 -18.52 10.12
C ARG A 68 11.41 -19.11 10.79
N TYR A 69 11.32 -18.94 12.08
CA TYR A 69 10.27 -19.53 12.90
C TYR A 69 9.59 -18.45 13.74
N VAL A 70 8.27 -18.46 13.77
CA VAL A 70 7.47 -17.54 14.58
C VAL A 70 7.80 -17.73 16.06
N ASN A 71 8.02 -16.63 16.77
CA ASN A 71 8.33 -16.62 18.19
C ASN A 71 7.16 -17.19 19.00
N GLN A 72 7.47 -17.96 20.04
CA GLN A 72 6.45 -18.51 20.92
C GLN A 72 5.64 -17.38 21.57
N GLY A 73 4.32 -17.50 21.56
CA GLY A 73 3.40 -16.51 22.14
C GLY A 73 3.01 -15.36 21.22
N THR A 74 3.62 -15.25 20.03
CA THR A 74 3.25 -14.25 19.06
C THR A 74 1.81 -14.43 18.57
N ARG A 75 1.06 -13.34 18.49
CA ARG A 75 -0.27 -13.34 17.87
C ARG A 75 -0.11 -13.07 16.37
N GLY A 76 -0.68 -13.98 15.56
CA GLY A 76 -0.76 -13.74 14.12
C GLY A 76 -1.75 -12.61 13.80
N ILE A 77 -1.39 -11.81 12.81
CA ILE A 77 -2.24 -10.79 12.19
C ILE A 77 -3.32 -11.53 11.40
N ALA A 78 -4.58 -11.28 11.75
CA ALA A 78 -5.73 -11.93 11.11
C ALA A 78 -6.16 -11.17 9.86
N LEU A 79 -6.20 -11.84 8.73
CA LEU A 79 -6.69 -11.34 7.46
C LEU A 79 -7.99 -12.04 7.07
N LEU A 80 -8.80 -11.39 6.23
CA LEU A 80 -10.06 -11.92 5.71
C LEU A 80 -9.84 -12.53 4.33
N VAL A 81 -10.28 -13.76 4.14
CA VAL A 81 -10.29 -14.43 2.84
C VAL A 81 -11.72 -14.72 2.44
N ASP A 82 -12.11 -14.27 1.24
CA ASP A 82 -13.43 -14.54 0.67
C ASP A 82 -13.60 -16.03 0.40
N THR A 83 -14.80 -16.54 0.66
CA THR A 83 -15.22 -17.91 0.35
C THR A 83 -16.69 -17.89 -0.08
N ASP A 84 -17.15 -18.94 -0.72
CA ASP A 84 -18.56 -19.08 -1.15
C ASP A 84 -19.58 -18.94 -0.01
N ARG A 85 -19.11 -19.05 1.26
CA ARG A 85 -19.96 -18.98 2.46
C ARG A 85 -19.65 -17.75 3.33
N GLY A 86 -19.06 -16.69 2.75
CA GLY A 86 -18.59 -15.51 3.46
C GLY A 86 -17.09 -15.53 3.73
N TYR A 87 -16.65 -14.95 4.84
CA TYR A 87 -15.22 -14.83 5.15
C TYR A 87 -14.70 -16.00 6.00
N LYS A 88 -13.40 -16.32 5.79
CA LYS A 88 -12.59 -17.10 6.75
C LYS A 88 -11.35 -16.31 7.16
N LEU A 89 -10.73 -16.67 8.29
CA LEU A 89 -9.50 -16.05 8.75
C LEU A 89 -8.28 -16.76 8.17
N ARG A 90 -7.33 -15.97 7.69
CA ARG A 90 -5.95 -16.36 7.38
C ARG A 90 -5.02 -15.59 8.32
N TYR A 91 -3.90 -16.17 8.72
CA TYR A 91 -2.95 -15.51 9.61
C TYR A 91 -1.64 -15.28 8.92
N VAL A 92 -1.09 -14.08 9.10
CA VAL A 92 0.26 -13.72 8.71
C VAL A 92 1.04 -13.24 9.93
N PHE A 93 2.36 -13.24 9.83
CA PHE A 93 3.28 -12.81 10.88
C PHE A 93 4.29 -11.86 10.27
N ASP A 94 4.60 -10.78 10.97
CA ASP A 94 5.66 -9.87 10.56
C ASP A 94 7.05 -10.52 10.77
N MET A 95 8.03 -10.11 9.98
CA MET A 95 9.40 -10.60 10.10
C MET A 95 9.99 -10.35 11.49
N SER A 96 9.65 -9.24 12.16
CA SER A 96 10.08 -8.92 13.51
C SER A 96 9.59 -9.93 14.55
N ASP A 97 8.50 -10.63 14.25
CA ASP A 97 7.91 -11.68 15.10
C ASP A 97 8.52 -13.07 14.86
N THR A 98 9.60 -13.15 14.07
CA THR A 98 10.24 -14.41 13.70
C THR A 98 11.72 -14.42 14.02
N ASN A 99 12.26 -15.60 14.33
CA ASN A 99 13.68 -15.84 14.56
C ASN A 99 14.25 -16.87 13.59
N SER A 100 15.53 -16.68 13.20
CA SER A 100 16.30 -17.66 12.44
C SER A 100 17.25 -18.43 13.36
N ARG A 101 17.13 -19.76 13.38
CA ARG A 101 18.06 -20.62 14.17
C ARG A 101 19.47 -20.68 13.60
N GLN A 102 19.66 -20.31 12.34
CA GLN A 102 20.94 -20.41 11.61
C GLN A 102 21.48 -19.07 11.14
N GLY A 103 20.96 -17.94 11.66
CA GLY A 103 21.35 -16.61 11.20
C GLY A 103 20.98 -16.28 9.75
N ARG A 104 20.11 -17.10 9.13
CA ARG A 104 19.65 -16.86 7.75
C ARG A 104 18.78 -15.61 7.72
N THR A 105 19.16 -14.65 6.93
CA THR A 105 18.36 -13.47 6.61
C THR A 105 17.64 -13.70 5.29
N ILE A 106 16.35 -13.38 5.25
CA ILE A 106 15.63 -13.28 3.99
C ILE A 106 15.99 -11.89 3.43
N PRO A 107 16.46 -11.80 2.19
CA PRO A 107 16.75 -10.50 1.60
C PRO A 107 15.45 -9.74 1.41
N ILE A 108 15.14 -8.84 2.34
CA ILE A 108 14.21 -7.75 2.09
C ILE A 108 15.03 -6.70 1.37
N TRP A 109 14.65 -6.39 0.15
CA TRP A 109 15.38 -5.41 -0.62
C TRP A 109 15.37 -4.04 0.07
N LYS A 110 16.50 -3.37 0.00
CA LYS A 110 16.67 -1.99 0.43
C LYS A 110 17.21 -1.21 -0.74
N MET A 111 16.69 -0.03 -0.96
CA MET A 111 17.30 0.93 -1.88
C MET A 111 18.61 1.41 -1.27
N GLU A 112 19.66 1.42 -2.07
CA GLU A 112 20.96 1.97 -1.75
C GLU A 112 21.39 2.89 -2.89
N PRO A 113 22.17 3.97 -2.63
CA PRO A 113 22.57 4.92 -3.67
C PRO A 113 23.20 4.26 -4.91
N ARG A 114 23.95 3.18 -4.73
CA ARG A 114 24.58 2.42 -5.84
C ARG A 114 23.60 1.72 -6.79
N TYR A 115 22.32 1.63 -6.44
CA TYR A 115 21.30 0.99 -7.27
C TYR A 115 20.42 1.99 -8.02
N GLU A 116 20.51 3.29 -7.67
CA GLU A 116 19.59 4.32 -8.16
C GLU A 116 19.59 4.41 -9.69
N ASP A 117 20.74 4.52 -10.32
CA ASP A 117 20.82 4.64 -11.79
C ASP A 117 20.18 3.44 -12.49
N THR A 118 20.44 2.21 -12.00
CA THR A 118 19.86 0.99 -12.59
C THR A 118 18.35 0.92 -12.39
N VAL A 119 17.85 1.40 -11.25
CA VAL A 119 16.42 1.45 -10.98
C VAL A 119 15.75 2.52 -11.84
N ILE A 120 16.35 3.69 -12.00
CA ILE A 120 15.85 4.75 -12.88
C ILE A 120 15.76 4.24 -14.31
N GLU A 121 16.82 3.58 -14.83
CA GLU A 121 16.80 2.98 -16.17
C GLU A 121 15.69 1.92 -16.33
N ALA A 122 15.46 1.09 -15.32
CA ALA A 122 14.39 0.10 -15.36
C ALA A 122 13.00 0.76 -15.41
N LEU A 123 12.79 1.79 -14.61
CA LEU A 123 11.52 2.54 -14.61
C LEU A 123 11.30 3.28 -15.93
N GLU A 124 12.34 3.91 -16.51
CA GLU A 124 12.22 4.57 -17.82
C GLU A 124 11.93 3.57 -18.95
N ASN A 125 12.51 2.37 -18.90
CA ASN A 125 12.20 1.34 -19.88
C ASN A 125 10.73 0.88 -19.84
N SER A 126 10.09 0.95 -18.69
CA SER A 126 8.70 0.52 -18.51
C SER A 126 7.69 1.65 -18.64
N TYR A 127 8.04 2.87 -18.21
CA TYR A 127 7.10 4.00 -18.08
C TYR A 127 7.47 5.21 -18.97
N GLY A 128 8.56 5.13 -19.74
CA GLY A 128 9.02 6.19 -20.63
C GLY A 128 10.07 7.10 -19.98
N GLU A 129 10.72 7.92 -20.81
CA GLU A 129 11.76 8.87 -20.37
C GLU A 129 11.17 9.93 -19.43
N PHE A 130 11.85 10.20 -18.31
CA PHE A 130 11.42 11.19 -17.34
C PHE A 130 11.96 12.60 -17.69
N PRO A 131 11.09 13.64 -17.60
CA PRO A 131 11.50 15.02 -17.83
C PRO A 131 12.55 15.50 -16.81
N ASP A 132 12.44 15.02 -15.56
CA ASP A 132 13.36 15.31 -14.46
C ASP A 132 14.06 14.04 -13.99
N ARG A 133 15.38 14.00 -14.14
CA ARG A 133 16.28 12.94 -13.69
C ARG A 133 17.24 13.43 -12.61
N SER A 134 16.86 14.44 -11.83
CA SER A 134 17.72 15.02 -10.78
C SER A 134 18.03 14.04 -9.64
N GLY A 135 17.34 12.91 -9.57
CA GLY A 135 17.54 11.81 -8.60
C GLY A 135 16.37 10.85 -8.59
N LEU A 136 16.51 9.78 -7.79
CA LEU A 136 15.49 8.74 -7.70
C LEU A 136 14.12 9.29 -7.29
N ALA A 137 14.08 10.25 -6.34
CA ALA A 137 12.82 10.82 -5.88
C ALA A 137 12.02 11.47 -7.02
N ALA A 138 12.68 12.30 -7.86
CA ALA A 138 12.03 12.92 -9.01
C ALA A 138 11.48 11.87 -9.98
N CYS A 139 12.25 10.84 -10.27
CA CYS A 139 11.81 9.75 -11.15
C CYS A 139 10.65 8.95 -10.56
N LEU A 140 10.59 8.73 -9.23
CA LEU A 140 9.47 8.07 -8.57
C LEU A 140 8.19 8.91 -8.64
N LEU A 141 8.29 10.23 -8.48
CA LEU A 141 7.16 11.15 -8.62
C LEU A 141 6.62 11.15 -10.07
N GLU A 142 7.50 11.18 -11.07
CA GLU A 142 7.09 11.10 -12.48
C GLU A 142 6.49 9.72 -12.81
N THR A 143 7.07 8.64 -12.30
CA THR A 143 6.49 7.29 -12.44
C THR A 143 5.07 7.23 -11.90
N ALA A 144 4.83 7.81 -10.70
CA ALA A 144 3.50 7.82 -10.10
C ALA A 144 2.47 8.55 -10.99
N LYS A 145 2.83 9.69 -11.59
CA LYS A 145 1.95 10.43 -12.52
C LYS A 145 1.58 9.59 -13.74
N VAL A 146 2.59 9.00 -14.41
CA VAL A 146 2.36 8.21 -15.62
C VAL A 146 1.49 7.00 -15.33
N ILE A 147 1.84 6.23 -14.29
CA ILE A 147 1.14 4.96 -14.00
C ILE A 147 -0.28 5.19 -13.50
N VAL A 148 -0.53 6.29 -12.78
CA VAL A 148 -1.89 6.64 -12.35
C VAL A 148 -2.71 7.09 -13.55
N GLU A 149 -2.18 7.94 -14.43
CA GLU A 149 -2.86 8.35 -15.68
C GLU A 149 -3.33 7.15 -16.49
N ASP A 150 -2.47 6.14 -16.62
CA ASP A 150 -2.75 4.96 -17.44
C ASP A 150 -3.74 3.97 -16.79
N ASN A 151 -3.92 4.01 -15.44
CA ASN A 151 -4.63 2.94 -14.73
C ASN A 151 -5.80 3.39 -13.86
N PHE A 152 -6.02 4.69 -13.62
CA PHE A 152 -7.08 5.14 -12.68
C PHE A 152 -8.50 5.07 -13.25
N GLY A 153 -8.66 5.00 -14.59
CA GLY A 153 -9.94 5.18 -15.30
C GLY A 153 -11.03 4.20 -14.91
N ASP A 154 -10.68 2.92 -14.73
CA ASP A 154 -11.64 1.87 -14.33
C ASP A 154 -12.12 2.11 -12.89
N TYR A 155 -11.22 2.47 -11.97
CA TYR A 155 -11.56 2.82 -10.59
C TYR A 155 -12.43 4.07 -10.51
N LEU A 156 -12.15 5.10 -11.34
CA LEU A 156 -12.98 6.29 -11.44
C LEU A 156 -14.41 5.96 -11.92
N THR A 157 -14.52 5.06 -12.89
CA THR A 157 -15.83 4.61 -13.39
C THR A 157 -16.62 3.89 -12.30
N GLU A 158 -15.95 3.03 -11.52
CA GLU A 158 -16.57 2.34 -10.38
C GLU A 158 -16.97 3.33 -9.28
N LEU A 159 -16.07 4.29 -8.93
CA LEU A 159 -16.33 5.34 -7.96
C LEU A 159 -17.57 6.17 -8.31
N ARG A 160 -17.70 6.58 -9.57
CA ARG A 160 -18.89 7.32 -10.05
C ARG A 160 -20.18 6.53 -9.86
N GLY A 161 -20.12 5.22 -9.95
CA GLY A 161 -21.27 4.34 -9.76
C GLY A 161 -21.71 4.17 -8.30
N ILE A 162 -20.85 4.49 -7.33
CA ILE A 162 -21.11 4.23 -5.90
C ILE A 162 -21.00 5.47 -5.00
N LYS A 163 -20.75 6.67 -5.56
CA LYS A 163 -20.53 7.88 -4.75
C LYS A 163 -21.79 8.40 -4.04
N GLU A 164 -22.97 7.90 -4.39
CA GLU A 164 -24.23 8.24 -3.74
C GLU A 164 -24.20 7.91 -2.24
N GLY A 165 -24.59 8.87 -1.41
CA GLY A 165 -24.55 8.75 0.06
C GLY A 165 -23.18 9.05 0.69
N SER A 166 -22.17 9.42 -0.09
CA SER A 166 -20.87 9.93 0.39
C SER A 166 -20.78 11.43 0.22
N LEU A 167 -19.75 12.06 0.81
CA LEU A 167 -19.45 13.49 0.59
C LEU A 167 -19.08 13.79 -0.88
N LEU A 168 -18.68 12.80 -1.65
CA LEU A 168 -18.41 12.94 -3.09
C LEU A 168 -19.67 13.11 -3.93
N GLU A 169 -20.87 12.81 -3.40
CA GLU A 169 -22.14 12.91 -4.14
C GLU A 169 -22.39 14.32 -4.66
N GLU A 170 -22.07 15.35 -3.86
CA GLU A 170 -22.28 16.74 -4.21
C GLU A 170 -21.29 17.28 -5.26
N LEU A 171 -20.24 16.53 -5.57
CA LEU A 171 -19.25 16.93 -6.57
C LEU A 171 -19.70 16.60 -7.98
N ASP A 172 -19.43 17.52 -8.92
CA ASP A 172 -19.55 17.22 -10.34
C ASP A 172 -18.49 16.18 -10.78
N ASP A 173 -18.67 15.61 -11.96
CA ASP A 173 -17.81 14.54 -12.45
C ASP A 173 -16.35 14.98 -12.67
N LEU A 174 -16.12 16.24 -13.04
CA LEU A 174 -14.78 16.79 -13.26
C LEU A 174 -14.03 16.97 -11.93
N SER A 175 -14.72 17.53 -10.93
CA SER A 175 -14.17 17.66 -9.57
C SER A 175 -13.91 16.31 -8.92
N THR A 176 -14.85 15.35 -9.08
CA THR A 176 -14.67 13.97 -8.60
C THR A 176 -13.43 13.32 -9.20
N GLU A 177 -13.24 13.48 -10.52
CA GLU A 177 -12.06 12.95 -11.23
C GLU A 177 -10.77 13.60 -10.74
N ALA A 178 -10.73 14.92 -10.65
CA ALA A 178 -9.54 15.67 -10.24
C ALA A 178 -9.11 15.30 -8.82
N TRP A 179 -10.05 15.20 -7.87
CA TRP A 179 -9.75 14.86 -6.48
C TRP A 179 -9.34 13.40 -6.33
N PHE A 180 -10.06 12.48 -6.99
CA PHE A 180 -9.70 11.06 -6.98
C PHE A 180 -8.31 10.83 -7.56
N LYS A 181 -8.06 11.33 -8.77
CA LYS A 181 -6.78 11.19 -9.46
C LYS A 181 -5.63 11.79 -8.64
N GLY A 182 -5.77 13.03 -8.16
CA GLY A 182 -4.74 13.70 -7.37
C GLY A 182 -4.42 12.96 -6.08
N LEU A 183 -5.45 12.42 -5.38
CA LEU A 183 -5.25 11.66 -4.16
C LEU A 183 -4.60 10.29 -4.43
N VAL A 184 -4.96 9.60 -5.51
CA VAL A 184 -4.30 8.35 -5.92
C VAL A 184 -2.84 8.60 -6.28
N GLU A 185 -2.55 9.66 -7.07
CA GLU A 185 -1.19 10.03 -7.47
C GLU A 185 -0.30 10.33 -6.27
N SER A 186 -0.75 11.21 -5.37
CA SER A 186 -0.01 11.54 -4.14
C SER A 186 0.22 10.30 -3.26
N SER A 187 -0.79 9.41 -3.15
CA SER A 187 -0.70 8.20 -2.34
C SER A 187 0.26 7.17 -2.93
N VAL A 188 0.23 6.95 -4.23
CA VAL A 188 1.16 6.04 -4.94
C VAL A 188 2.60 6.55 -4.80
N ALA A 189 2.83 7.85 -5.04
CA ALA A 189 4.14 8.47 -4.87
C ALA A 189 4.65 8.37 -3.43
N PHE A 190 3.80 8.66 -2.44
CA PHE A 190 4.12 8.53 -1.01
C PHE A 190 4.58 7.09 -0.66
N ILE A 191 3.84 6.08 -1.13
CA ILE A 191 4.17 4.67 -0.93
C ILE A 191 5.52 4.32 -1.58
N MET A 192 5.76 4.78 -2.81
CA MET A 192 7.01 4.51 -3.53
C MET A 192 8.22 5.15 -2.85
N LEU A 193 8.13 6.43 -2.47
CA LEU A 193 9.17 7.14 -1.74
C LEU A 193 9.48 6.42 -0.41
N THR A 194 8.46 6.19 0.42
CA THR A 194 8.59 5.49 1.71
C THR A 194 9.27 4.13 1.54
N ARG A 195 8.85 3.34 0.55
CA ARG A 195 9.40 2.00 0.33
C ARG A 195 10.84 2.02 -0.16
N CYS A 196 11.23 3.06 -0.89
CA CYS A 196 12.62 3.30 -1.30
C CYS A 196 13.49 3.95 -0.21
N GLY A 197 12.94 4.25 0.96
CA GLY A 197 13.67 4.83 2.09
C GLY A 197 13.90 6.34 1.97
N ILE A 198 13.12 7.02 1.13
CA ILE A 198 13.09 8.47 1.00
C ILE A 198 11.96 9.00 1.89
N ASP A 199 12.23 10.06 2.66
CA ASP A 199 11.19 10.65 3.51
C ASP A 199 10.13 11.33 2.63
N PRO A 200 8.89 10.84 2.60
CA PRO A 200 7.85 11.44 1.78
C PRO A 200 7.43 12.82 2.28
N MET A 201 7.73 13.17 3.55
CA MET A 201 7.41 14.48 4.11
C MET A 201 8.27 15.62 3.54
N ASP A 202 9.35 15.30 2.83
CA ASP A 202 10.10 16.29 2.04
C ASP A 202 9.34 16.71 0.76
N TYR A 203 8.33 15.97 0.34
CA TYR A 203 7.58 16.15 -0.91
C TYR A 203 6.09 16.40 -0.70
N PHE A 204 5.53 15.92 0.41
CA PHE A 204 4.09 15.98 0.69
C PHE A 204 3.81 16.56 2.07
N SER A 205 2.66 17.19 2.18
CA SER A 205 2.08 17.69 3.42
C SER A 205 0.69 17.08 3.67
N GLY A 206 0.07 17.41 4.78
CA GLY A 206 -1.31 16.99 5.04
C GLY A 206 -2.33 17.56 4.05
N GLU A 207 -2.01 18.66 3.36
CA GLU A 207 -2.89 19.29 2.37
C GLU A 207 -3.05 18.43 1.11
N ASP A 208 -1.99 17.71 0.71
CA ASP A 208 -2.01 16.82 -0.45
C ASP A 208 -2.94 15.61 -0.27
N PHE A 209 -3.31 15.30 0.97
CA PHE A 209 -4.21 14.22 1.35
C PHE A 209 -5.52 14.70 1.98
N ALA A 210 -5.82 16.01 1.94
CA ALA A 210 -7.00 16.57 2.62
C ALA A 210 -8.30 15.93 2.12
N HIS A 211 -8.39 15.66 0.82
CA HIS A 211 -9.57 15.07 0.20
C HIS A 211 -9.85 13.61 0.57
N VAL A 212 -8.99 12.93 1.36
CA VAL A 212 -9.33 11.60 1.87
C VAL A 212 -10.59 11.62 2.73
N TYR A 213 -10.88 12.73 3.38
CA TYR A 213 -12.10 12.92 4.18
C TYR A 213 -13.39 12.78 3.37
N ASP A 214 -13.35 13.09 2.08
CA ASP A 214 -14.52 13.03 1.20
C ASP A 214 -14.88 11.59 0.81
N PHE A 215 -13.94 10.64 0.99
CA PHE A 215 -14.13 9.19 0.83
C PHE A 215 -14.60 8.58 2.16
N ASP A 216 -15.74 9.06 2.67
CA ASP A 216 -16.23 8.79 4.03
C ASP A 216 -17.07 7.51 4.17
N THR A 217 -17.38 6.84 3.06
CA THR A 217 -18.05 5.53 3.07
C THR A 217 -17.04 4.38 2.92
N PRO A 218 -17.32 3.18 3.47
CA PRO A 218 -16.48 2.01 3.24
C PRO A 218 -16.26 1.67 1.78
N GLU A 219 -17.28 1.88 0.94
CA GLU A 219 -17.28 1.61 -0.48
C GLU A 219 -16.35 2.57 -1.22
N THR A 220 -16.52 3.88 -1.04
CA THR A 220 -15.68 4.90 -1.72
C THR A 220 -14.21 4.78 -1.30
N LEU A 221 -13.96 4.58 0.00
CA LEU A 221 -12.58 4.37 0.48
C LEU A 221 -11.98 3.05 -0.02
N SER A 222 -12.80 2.01 -0.22
CA SER A 222 -12.34 0.73 -0.78
C SER A 222 -11.87 0.89 -2.23
N ILE A 223 -12.57 1.68 -3.04
CA ILE A 223 -12.15 2.01 -4.41
C ILE A 223 -10.85 2.80 -4.40
N LEU A 224 -10.77 3.85 -3.58
CA LEU A 224 -9.55 4.64 -3.44
C LEU A 224 -8.36 3.76 -3.03
N GLY A 225 -8.52 2.98 -1.96
CA GLY A 225 -7.46 2.12 -1.45
C GLY A 225 -7.10 0.99 -2.41
N GLY A 226 -8.08 0.45 -3.13
CA GLY A 226 -7.85 -0.52 -4.22
C GLY A 226 -6.98 0.07 -5.32
N ALA A 227 -7.36 1.23 -5.85
CA ALA A 227 -6.58 1.93 -6.87
C ALA A 227 -5.13 2.18 -6.39
N VAL A 228 -4.98 2.72 -5.17
CA VAL A 228 -3.65 3.01 -4.61
C VAL A 228 -2.81 1.75 -4.44
N SER A 229 -3.37 0.67 -3.87
CA SER A 229 -2.60 -0.55 -3.63
C SER A 229 -2.19 -1.25 -4.92
N ASP A 230 -3.10 -1.38 -5.88
CA ASP A 230 -2.86 -2.11 -7.11
C ASP A 230 -1.91 -1.35 -8.04
N ILE A 231 -2.08 -0.02 -8.15
CA ILE A 231 -1.21 0.82 -8.99
C ILE A 231 0.20 0.91 -8.37
N ALA A 232 0.34 1.11 -7.05
CA ALA A 232 1.65 1.18 -6.41
C ALA A 232 2.42 -0.14 -6.45
N GLU A 233 1.73 -1.29 -6.45
CA GLU A 233 2.36 -2.61 -6.52
C GLU A 233 3.19 -2.80 -7.79
N MET A 234 2.73 -2.28 -8.94
CA MET A 234 3.36 -2.48 -10.24
C MET A 234 4.82 -1.97 -10.27
N PRO A 235 5.10 -0.66 -10.07
CA PRO A 235 6.48 -0.16 -10.08
C PRO A 235 7.30 -0.70 -8.89
N LEU A 236 6.68 -0.94 -7.74
CA LEU A 236 7.41 -1.50 -6.60
C LEU A 236 7.86 -2.95 -6.80
N ARG A 237 7.12 -3.75 -7.56
CA ARG A 237 7.58 -5.09 -7.98
C ARG A 237 8.76 -5.02 -8.92
N GLU A 238 8.76 -4.08 -9.85
CA GLU A 238 9.87 -3.85 -10.78
C GLU A 238 11.12 -3.39 -10.03
N ILE A 239 11.01 -2.36 -9.18
CA ILE A 239 12.11 -1.91 -8.32
C ILE A 239 12.66 -3.05 -7.47
N ALA A 240 11.77 -3.84 -6.84
CA ALA A 240 12.18 -4.99 -6.03
C ALA A 240 12.95 -6.03 -6.85
N SER A 241 12.49 -6.34 -8.06
CA SER A 241 13.14 -7.30 -8.97
C SER A 241 14.52 -6.79 -9.39
N THR A 242 14.62 -5.52 -9.78
CA THR A 242 15.86 -4.87 -10.20
C THR A 242 16.88 -4.89 -9.06
N VAL A 243 16.51 -4.39 -7.87
CA VAL A 243 17.42 -4.35 -6.71
C VAL A 243 17.87 -5.75 -6.29
N LEU A 244 16.97 -6.74 -6.23
CA LEU A 244 17.31 -8.12 -5.87
C LEU A 244 18.24 -8.78 -6.88
N SER A 245 18.17 -8.41 -8.15
CA SER A 245 19.09 -8.92 -9.18
C SER A 245 20.53 -8.46 -8.97
N LEU A 246 20.73 -7.32 -8.26
CA LEU A 246 22.01 -6.71 -7.96
C LEU A 246 22.65 -7.21 -6.66
N TYR A 247 21.95 -8.04 -5.88
CA TYR A 247 22.46 -8.64 -4.63
C TYR A 247 23.44 -9.82 -4.86
N ARG A 248 23.99 -9.97 -6.05
CA ARG A 248 24.90 -11.05 -6.42
C ARG A 248 26.34 -10.74 -6.09
#